data_776d7a822084090bce4c2f9c80f62fda
#
_entry.id   776d7a822084090bce4c2f9c80f62fda
#
_cell.length_a   1.000
_cell.length_b   1.000
_cell.length_c   1.000
_cell.angle_alpha   90.00
_cell.angle_beta   90.00
_cell.angle_gamma   90.00
#
_symmetry.space_group_name_H-M   'P 1'
#
loop_
_entity.id
_entity.type
_entity.pdbx_description
1 polymer ?
#
loop_
_entity_poly.entity_id
_entity_poly.type
_entity_poly.pdbx_seq_one_letter_code
_entity_poly.pdbx_strand_id
1 'polypeptide(L)'
;VTDGVVTETSGAATAGEDAGLIFAPSGFRFTDGTNPVTIGAQIASKGSNVAPGAQSLYLQAIRTDTSTGACVGAFPSGSSVNVQMASQCNNPTTCVAGKQVSITNNAITTPIASNPNAGVGSYTSVPLLFGANSQAPFSFNYPDAGSISLHARYNIPLQGGGASPDNMLG
;
A
#
# COMPACT_ATOMS: atom_id res chain seq x y z
N VAL A 1 -17.80 -38.28 26.39
CA VAL A 1 -16.99 -37.10 26.30
C VAL A 1 -17.80 -36.09 25.52
N THR A 2 -18.49 -35.17 26.21
CA THR A 2 -19.19 -34.03 25.59
C THR A 2 -18.14 -33.01 25.26
N ASP A 3 -17.95 -32.78 23.97
CA ASP A 3 -17.18 -31.64 23.47
C ASP A 3 -17.94 -30.37 23.85
N GLY A 4 -17.41 -29.64 24.83
CA GLY A 4 -17.97 -28.37 25.23
C GLY A 4 -17.62 -27.33 24.16
N VAL A 5 -18.62 -26.96 23.37
CA VAL A 5 -18.54 -25.78 22.52
C VAL A 5 -18.35 -24.58 23.44
N VAL A 6 -17.12 -24.08 23.55
CA VAL A 6 -16.84 -22.78 24.19
C VAL A 6 -17.34 -21.72 23.23
N THR A 7 -18.51 -21.18 23.48
CA THR A 7 -19.00 -19.99 22.78
C THR A 7 -18.36 -18.80 23.46
N GLU A 8 -17.32 -18.26 22.88
CA GLU A 8 -16.76 -17.00 23.30
C GLU A 8 -17.74 -15.86 22.99
N THR A 9 -18.47 -15.44 24.00
CA THR A 9 -19.24 -14.21 23.92
C THR A 9 -18.26 -13.06 24.19
N SER A 10 -18.16 -12.11 23.30
CA SER A 10 -17.42 -10.87 23.48
C SER A 10 -18.09 -10.01 24.57
N GLY A 11 -17.90 -10.43 25.80
CA GLY A 11 -18.27 -9.72 27.03
C GLY A 11 -17.03 -9.30 27.77
N ALA A 12 -17.15 -8.31 28.65
CA ALA A 12 -16.04 -7.81 29.48
C ALA A 12 -15.23 -8.98 30.09
N ALA A 13 -13.90 -8.97 29.86
CA ALA A 13 -12.99 -9.98 30.35
C ALA A 13 -13.19 -10.20 31.85
N THR A 14 -13.52 -11.43 32.23
CA THR A 14 -13.53 -11.85 33.64
C THR A 14 -12.09 -12.12 34.04
N ALA A 15 -11.73 -11.79 35.30
CA ALA A 15 -10.38 -11.99 35.81
C ALA A 15 -9.95 -13.47 35.63
N GLY A 16 -9.05 -13.75 34.71
CA GLY A 16 -8.57 -15.08 34.35
C GLY A 16 -8.72 -15.46 32.88
N GLU A 17 -9.35 -14.61 32.05
CA GLU A 17 -9.38 -14.78 30.61
C GLU A 17 -8.17 -14.08 29.97
N ASP A 18 -7.60 -14.70 28.91
CA ASP A 18 -6.55 -14.09 28.12
C ASP A 18 -7.06 -12.77 27.53
N ALA A 19 -6.21 -11.76 27.53
CA ALA A 19 -6.53 -10.47 26.91
C ALA A 19 -7.01 -10.71 25.47
N GLY A 20 -8.17 -10.18 25.13
CA GLY A 20 -8.76 -10.36 23.79
C GLY A 20 -7.76 -10.02 22.71
N LEU A 21 -7.66 -10.86 21.70
CA LEU A 21 -6.77 -10.65 20.57
C LEU A 21 -7.25 -9.44 19.76
N ILE A 22 -6.51 -8.35 19.82
CA ILE A 22 -6.84 -7.13 19.07
C ILE A 22 -6.14 -7.16 17.73
N PHE A 23 -6.93 -7.25 16.67
CA PHE A 23 -6.45 -7.06 15.30
C PHE A 23 -6.35 -5.57 14.99
N ALA A 24 -5.14 -5.07 14.79
CA ALA A 24 -4.92 -3.69 14.37
C ALA A 24 -4.89 -3.64 12.83
N PRO A 25 -5.91 -3.11 12.17
CA PRO A 25 -5.88 -2.96 10.72
C PRO A 25 -4.74 -2.03 10.32
N SER A 26 -4.00 -2.44 9.31
CA SER A 26 -2.93 -1.66 8.70
C SER A 26 -3.11 -1.66 7.19
N GLY A 27 -2.67 -0.60 6.52
CA GLY A 27 -2.81 -0.51 5.08
C GLY A 27 -2.07 0.67 4.48
N PHE A 28 -2.11 0.72 3.16
CA PHE A 28 -1.65 1.86 2.40
C PHE A 28 -2.83 2.68 1.87
N ARG A 29 -2.61 3.97 1.72
CA ARG A 29 -3.49 4.83 0.95
C ARG A 29 -2.71 5.80 0.09
N PHE A 30 -3.23 6.14 -1.08
CA PHE A 30 -2.71 7.21 -1.91
C PHE A 30 -3.30 8.54 -1.45
N THR A 31 -2.46 9.56 -1.25
CA THR A 31 -2.88 10.87 -0.73
C THR A 31 -2.20 12.00 -1.52
N ASP A 32 -2.75 13.21 -1.37
CA ASP A 32 -2.11 14.47 -1.82
C ASP A 32 -1.18 15.07 -0.75
N GLY A 33 -0.92 14.33 0.31
CA GLY A 33 -0.20 14.74 1.52
C GLY A 33 -1.13 15.02 2.71
N THR A 34 -2.42 15.26 2.49
CA THR A 34 -3.41 15.54 3.52
C THR A 34 -4.61 14.61 3.41
N ASN A 35 -5.19 14.50 2.21
CA ASN A 35 -6.42 13.75 1.97
C ASN A 35 -6.16 12.53 1.07
N PRO A 36 -6.99 11.47 1.15
CA PRO A 36 -7.02 10.45 0.12
C PRO A 36 -7.26 11.09 -1.24
N VAL A 37 -6.54 10.65 -2.27
CA VAL A 37 -6.62 11.24 -3.61
C VAL A 37 -7.02 10.19 -4.63
N THR A 38 -7.88 10.60 -5.56
CA THR A 38 -8.04 9.90 -6.83
C THR A 38 -7.04 10.47 -7.82
N ILE A 39 -6.22 9.60 -8.40
CA ILE A 39 -5.25 10.02 -9.42
C ILE A 39 -6.03 10.42 -10.68
N GLY A 40 -5.94 11.68 -11.06
CA GLY A 40 -6.61 12.23 -12.24
C GLY A 40 -5.94 11.81 -13.54
N ALA A 41 -6.53 12.24 -14.66
CA ALA A 41 -5.96 11.99 -15.98
C ALA A 41 -4.55 12.57 -16.10
N GLN A 42 -3.63 11.76 -16.60
CA GLN A 42 -2.24 12.09 -16.82
C GLN A 42 -1.88 12.04 -18.30
N ILE A 43 -0.81 12.70 -18.68
CA ILE A 43 -0.30 12.65 -20.07
C ILE A 43 0.66 11.47 -20.18
N ALA A 44 0.43 10.61 -21.17
CA ALA A 44 1.30 9.47 -21.46
C ALA A 44 2.77 9.91 -21.64
N SER A 45 3.69 9.12 -21.15
CA SER A 45 5.13 9.36 -21.19
C SER A 45 5.59 10.62 -20.44
N LYS A 46 4.75 11.19 -19.58
CA LYS A 46 5.05 12.35 -18.76
C LYS A 46 4.94 12.01 -17.28
N GLY A 47 5.86 12.54 -16.48
CA GLY A 47 5.79 12.34 -15.03
C GLY A 47 4.53 12.97 -14.43
N SER A 48 3.89 12.28 -13.51
CA SER A 48 2.66 12.74 -12.84
C SER A 48 2.84 14.05 -12.05
N ASN A 49 4.06 14.44 -11.76
CA ASN A 49 4.43 15.68 -11.07
C ASN A 49 4.78 16.84 -12.02
N VAL A 50 4.61 16.67 -13.34
CA VAL A 50 4.98 17.67 -14.36
C VAL A 50 3.72 18.30 -14.96
N ALA A 51 3.66 19.63 -15.04
CA ALA A 51 2.54 20.38 -15.63
C ALA A 51 2.43 20.16 -17.17
N PRO A 52 1.21 20.24 -17.77
CA PRO A 52 -0.09 20.36 -17.14
C PRO A 52 -0.55 19.04 -16.47
N GLY A 53 -1.42 19.12 -15.47
CA GLY A 53 -1.95 17.95 -14.77
C GLY A 53 -1.03 17.44 -13.64
N ALA A 54 -0.04 18.22 -13.22
CA ALA A 54 0.84 17.87 -12.12
C ALA A 54 0.05 17.59 -10.83
N GLN A 55 0.36 16.47 -10.18
CA GLN A 55 -0.21 16.08 -8.89
C GLN A 55 0.92 15.77 -7.90
N SER A 56 0.76 16.25 -6.67
CA SER A 56 1.59 15.80 -5.55
C SER A 56 1.00 14.51 -5.01
N LEU A 57 1.74 13.42 -5.11
CA LEU A 57 1.27 12.10 -4.72
C LEU A 57 2.15 11.53 -3.61
N TYR A 58 1.51 10.91 -2.63
CA TYR A 58 2.16 10.23 -1.52
C TYR A 58 1.53 8.84 -1.32
N LEU A 59 2.37 7.87 -1.02
CA LEU A 59 1.94 6.61 -0.45
C LEU A 59 2.04 6.74 1.07
N GLN A 60 0.91 6.71 1.76
CA GLN A 60 0.88 6.75 3.21
C GLN A 60 0.64 5.36 3.78
N ALA A 61 1.51 4.94 4.68
CA ALA A 61 1.35 3.71 5.46
C ALA A 61 0.69 4.04 6.81
N ILE A 62 -0.44 3.41 7.10
CA ILE A 62 -1.19 3.62 8.33
C ILE A 62 -1.40 2.31 9.08
N ARG A 63 -1.48 2.40 10.38
CA ARG A 63 -1.88 1.31 11.28
C ARG A 63 -2.78 1.86 12.38
N THR A 64 -3.58 1.02 12.98
CA THR A 64 -4.30 1.39 14.19
C THR A 64 -3.38 1.21 15.39
N ASP A 65 -3.29 2.22 16.23
CA ASP A 65 -2.67 2.11 17.55
C ASP A 65 -3.58 1.31 18.48
N THR A 66 -3.06 0.21 19.03
CA THR A 66 -3.86 -0.73 19.81
C THR A 66 -4.29 -0.20 21.18
N SER A 67 -3.60 0.82 21.68
CA SER A 67 -3.91 1.43 22.98
C SER A 67 -4.94 2.55 22.88
N THR A 68 -4.94 3.29 21.78
CA THR A 68 -5.82 4.47 21.59
C THR A 68 -6.90 4.27 20.55
N GLY A 69 -6.79 3.24 19.68
CA GLY A 69 -7.65 3.05 18.52
C GLY A 69 -7.43 4.08 17.40
N ALA A 70 -6.47 4.99 17.55
CA ALA A 70 -6.20 6.04 16.57
C ALA A 70 -5.43 5.51 15.36
N CYS A 71 -5.69 6.05 14.17
CA CYS A 71 -4.86 5.81 13.00
C CYS A 71 -3.54 6.59 13.11
N VAL A 72 -2.43 5.87 13.11
CA VAL A 72 -1.07 6.41 13.22
C VAL A 72 -0.22 5.96 12.04
N GLY A 73 0.90 6.64 11.79
CA GLY A 73 1.87 6.22 10.78
C GLY A 73 2.49 4.87 11.11
N ALA A 74 2.61 3.99 10.14
CA ALA A 74 3.16 2.65 10.33
C ALA A 74 4.69 2.63 10.31
N PHE A 75 5.34 3.54 9.56
CA PHE A 75 6.79 3.61 9.43
C PHE A 75 7.36 4.90 10.04
N PRO A 76 8.53 4.83 10.70
CA PRO A 76 9.21 6.02 11.21
C PRO A 76 9.64 6.96 10.08
N SER A 77 9.73 8.27 10.37
CA SER A 77 10.30 9.25 9.45
C SER A 77 11.79 8.94 9.18
N GLY A 78 12.19 9.03 7.92
CA GLY A 78 13.54 8.69 7.46
C GLY A 78 13.75 7.21 7.16
N SER A 79 12.75 6.35 7.33
CA SER A 79 12.89 4.93 6.99
C SER A 79 12.77 4.69 5.49
N SER A 80 13.68 3.88 4.94
CA SER A 80 13.57 3.35 3.59
C SER A 80 12.96 1.95 3.66
N VAL A 81 11.81 1.77 3.02
CA VAL A 81 11.04 0.52 3.05
C VAL A 81 10.82 0.02 1.63
N ASN A 82 11.08 -1.26 1.41
CA ASN A 82 10.82 -1.93 0.15
C ASN A 82 9.34 -2.30 0.05
N VAL A 83 8.54 -1.44 -0.57
CA VAL A 83 7.12 -1.67 -0.82
C VAL A 83 6.96 -2.41 -2.14
N GLN A 84 6.15 -3.43 -2.18
CA GLN A 84 5.81 -4.12 -3.40
C GLN A 84 4.72 -3.36 -4.13
N MET A 85 5.02 -2.87 -5.33
CA MET A 85 4.09 -2.09 -6.16
C MET A 85 3.82 -2.78 -7.49
N ALA A 86 2.62 -2.57 -8.01
CA ALA A 86 2.19 -3.09 -9.29
C ALA A 86 1.24 -2.12 -9.97
N SER A 87 1.12 -2.23 -11.28
CA SER A 87 0.04 -1.64 -12.07
C SER A 87 -0.87 -2.71 -12.63
N GLN A 88 -2.14 -2.37 -12.79
CA GLN A 88 -3.14 -3.19 -13.46
C GLN A 88 -3.75 -2.40 -14.60
N CYS A 89 -3.78 -2.97 -15.81
CA CYS A 89 -4.37 -2.36 -16.99
C CYS A 89 -5.86 -2.63 -17.03
N ASN A 90 -6.68 -1.59 -16.91
CA ASN A 90 -8.14 -1.71 -16.87
C ASN A 90 -8.77 -1.53 -18.25
N ASN A 91 -8.25 -0.57 -19.04
CA ASN A 91 -8.68 -0.34 -20.41
C ASN A 91 -7.51 0.24 -21.23
N PRO A 92 -6.96 -0.51 -22.20
CA PRO A 92 -7.32 -1.89 -22.55
C PRO A 92 -7.08 -2.87 -21.39
N THR A 93 -7.74 -4.02 -21.41
CA THR A 93 -7.68 -5.02 -20.32
C THR A 93 -6.35 -5.79 -20.28
N THR A 94 -5.48 -5.57 -21.24
CA THR A 94 -4.13 -6.14 -21.32
C THR A 94 -3.11 -5.03 -21.44
N CYS A 95 -1.99 -5.18 -20.74
CA CYS A 95 -0.89 -4.23 -20.82
C CYS A 95 -0.04 -4.48 -22.09
N VAL A 96 0.42 -3.40 -22.69
CA VAL A 96 1.36 -3.49 -23.84
C VAL A 96 2.75 -3.85 -23.31
N ALA A 97 3.37 -4.86 -23.93
CA ALA A 97 4.71 -5.30 -23.55
C ALA A 97 5.74 -4.15 -23.67
N GLY A 98 6.60 -4.00 -22.68
CA GLY A 98 7.61 -2.95 -22.64
C GLY A 98 7.09 -1.55 -22.25
N LYS A 99 5.77 -1.40 -21.98
CA LYS A 99 5.14 -0.13 -21.56
C LYS A 99 4.81 -0.15 -20.05
N GLN A 100 5.79 -0.46 -19.24
CA GLN A 100 5.60 -0.52 -17.79
C GLN A 100 5.49 0.88 -17.17
N VAL A 101 4.68 0.98 -16.13
CA VAL A 101 4.68 2.15 -15.24
C VAL A 101 6.01 2.20 -14.50
N SER A 102 6.59 3.37 -14.38
CA SER A 102 7.77 3.62 -13.55
C SER A 102 7.40 4.49 -12.37
N ILE A 103 7.83 4.12 -11.18
CA ILE A 103 7.68 4.89 -9.94
C ILE A 103 8.99 5.57 -9.62
N THR A 104 8.95 6.86 -9.32
CA THR A 104 10.12 7.64 -8.88
C THR A 104 9.90 8.15 -7.46
N ASN A 105 10.82 7.79 -6.55
CA ASN A 105 10.92 8.31 -5.19
C ASN A 105 12.37 8.65 -4.90
N ASN A 106 12.64 9.81 -4.30
CA ASN A 106 14.00 10.25 -3.93
C ASN A 106 15.03 10.06 -5.06
N ALA A 107 14.71 10.47 -6.28
CA ALA A 107 15.51 10.34 -7.50
C ALA A 107 15.78 8.90 -7.98
N ILE A 108 15.24 7.89 -7.31
CA ILE A 108 15.31 6.49 -7.75
C ILE A 108 14.06 6.17 -8.55
N THR A 109 14.24 5.72 -9.79
CA THR A 109 13.15 5.31 -10.69
C THR A 109 13.15 3.81 -10.85
N THR A 110 12.02 3.17 -10.56
CA THR A 110 11.83 1.72 -10.62
C THR A 110 10.64 1.38 -11.51
N PRO A 111 10.83 0.63 -12.60
CA PRO A 111 9.71 0.09 -13.37
C PRO A 111 9.00 -0.99 -12.55
N ILE A 112 7.67 -0.94 -12.51
CA ILE A 112 6.86 -1.87 -11.73
C ILE A 112 6.16 -2.91 -12.62
N ALA A 113 5.81 -4.05 -12.01
CA ALA A 113 5.11 -5.12 -12.70
C ALA A 113 3.76 -4.64 -13.26
N SER A 114 3.48 -5.03 -14.51
CA SER A 114 2.22 -4.77 -15.18
C SER A 114 1.36 -6.04 -15.16
N ASN A 115 0.09 -5.89 -14.80
CA ASN A 115 -0.86 -7.00 -14.71
C ASN A 115 -2.10 -6.72 -15.57
N PRO A 116 -2.70 -7.76 -16.19
CA PRO A 116 -3.95 -7.62 -16.91
C PRO A 116 -5.13 -7.38 -15.96
N ASN A 117 -6.27 -7.00 -16.50
CA ASN A 117 -7.49 -6.74 -15.71
C ASN A 117 -8.02 -7.96 -14.94
N ALA A 118 -7.51 -9.16 -15.22
CA ALA A 118 -7.90 -10.40 -14.52
C ALA A 118 -7.45 -10.47 -13.05
N GLY A 119 -6.56 -9.57 -12.63
CA GLY A 119 -6.08 -9.51 -11.26
C GLY A 119 -4.58 -9.20 -11.17
N VAL A 120 -4.14 -8.84 -9.96
CA VAL A 120 -2.74 -8.48 -9.68
C VAL A 120 -2.00 -9.67 -9.08
N GLY A 121 -1.24 -10.38 -9.91
CA GLY A 121 -0.44 -11.53 -9.51
C GLY A 121 1.05 -11.21 -9.31
N SER A 122 1.57 -10.19 -9.99
CA SER A 122 2.99 -9.83 -9.98
C SER A 122 3.22 -8.45 -9.40
N TYR A 123 4.26 -8.32 -8.59
CA TYR A 123 4.68 -7.07 -7.95
C TYR A 123 6.18 -6.86 -8.12
N THR A 124 6.60 -5.60 -8.08
CA THR A 124 8.02 -5.20 -8.04
C THR A 124 8.30 -4.51 -6.71
N SER A 125 9.45 -4.83 -6.12
CA SER A 125 9.95 -4.17 -4.91
C SER A 125 10.46 -2.78 -5.26
N VAL A 126 9.86 -1.75 -4.67
CA VAL A 126 10.21 -0.33 -4.87
C VAL A 126 10.72 0.23 -3.54
N PRO A 127 11.97 0.72 -3.47
CA PRO A 127 12.45 1.38 -2.27
C PRO A 127 11.77 2.75 -2.13
N LEU A 128 11.02 2.95 -1.06
CA LEU A 128 10.34 4.18 -0.74
C LEU A 128 10.88 4.79 0.55
N LEU A 129 11.29 6.04 0.48
CA LEU A 129 11.72 6.81 1.65
C LEU A 129 10.49 7.48 2.28
N PHE A 130 10.14 7.02 3.50
CA PHE A 130 9.03 7.57 4.27
C PHE A 130 9.49 8.75 5.13
N GLY A 131 8.76 9.85 5.01
CA GLY A 131 8.93 11.06 5.82
C GLY A 131 7.95 11.13 6.99
N ALA A 132 7.64 12.36 7.39
CA ALA A 132 6.65 12.64 8.42
C ALA A 132 5.29 11.99 8.09
N ASN A 133 4.52 11.63 9.13
CA ASN A 133 3.21 10.97 9.01
C ASN A 133 3.23 9.66 8.21
N SER A 134 4.41 9.01 8.11
CA SER A 134 4.59 7.78 7.32
C SER A 134 4.15 7.94 5.87
N GLN A 135 4.54 9.05 5.24
CA GLN A 135 4.25 9.40 3.86
C GLN A 135 5.52 9.33 3.02
N ALA A 136 5.47 8.61 1.90
CA ALA A 136 6.52 8.58 0.89
C ALA A 136 6.04 9.34 -0.35
N PRO A 137 6.64 10.51 -0.68
CA PRO A 137 6.31 11.21 -1.92
C PRO A 137 6.74 10.38 -3.11
N PHE A 138 5.93 10.32 -4.15
CA PHE A 138 6.31 9.65 -5.38
C PHE A 138 5.73 10.36 -6.60
N SER A 139 6.33 10.11 -7.74
CA SER A 139 5.74 10.38 -9.05
C SER A 139 5.75 9.10 -9.88
N PHE A 140 4.88 9.02 -10.86
CA PHE A 140 4.90 7.92 -11.80
C PHE A 140 4.91 8.42 -13.23
N ASN A 141 5.37 7.57 -14.13
CA ASN A 141 5.31 7.76 -15.58
C ASN A 141 4.75 6.49 -16.20
N TYR A 142 3.72 6.64 -17.04
CA TYR A 142 3.18 5.55 -17.85
C TYR A 142 3.38 5.87 -19.33
N PRO A 143 4.21 5.10 -20.06
CA PRO A 143 4.56 5.40 -21.44
C PRO A 143 3.53 4.91 -22.46
N ASP A 144 2.30 4.69 -22.04
CA ASP A 144 1.19 4.27 -22.88
C ASP A 144 -0.10 5.03 -22.53
N ALA A 145 -1.14 4.86 -23.33
CA ALA A 145 -2.46 5.42 -23.10
C ALA A 145 -3.40 4.35 -22.56
N GLY A 146 -4.28 4.74 -21.63
CA GLY A 146 -5.27 3.82 -21.09
C GLY A 146 -5.64 4.15 -19.65
N SER A 147 -6.52 3.33 -19.08
CA SER A 147 -6.87 3.37 -17.68
C SER A 147 -6.10 2.29 -16.93
N ILE A 148 -5.41 2.69 -15.86
CA ILE A 148 -4.65 1.79 -15.00
C ILE A 148 -5.02 2.02 -13.53
N SER A 149 -4.82 0.99 -12.71
CA SER A 149 -4.80 1.09 -11.24
C SER A 149 -3.39 0.85 -10.72
N LEU A 150 -3.01 1.58 -9.68
CA LEU A 150 -1.79 1.33 -8.92
C LEU A 150 -2.14 0.53 -7.66
N HIS A 151 -1.30 -0.44 -7.34
CA HIS A 151 -1.44 -1.30 -6.17
C HIS A 151 -0.16 -1.25 -5.35
N ALA A 152 -0.30 -1.25 -4.04
CA ALA A 152 0.80 -1.33 -3.10
C ALA A 152 0.53 -2.43 -2.07
N ARG A 153 1.56 -3.18 -1.68
CA ARG A 153 1.50 -4.12 -0.56
C ARG A 153 2.83 -4.19 0.16
N TYR A 154 2.79 -4.56 1.42
CA TYR A 154 3.97 -4.80 2.24
C TYR A 154 3.71 -5.98 3.18
N ASN A 155 4.60 -6.96 3.16
CA ASN A 155 4.53 -8.08 4.09
C ASN A 155 5.12 -7.64 5.43
N ILE A 156 4.31 -7.63 6.48
CA ILE A 156 4.75 -7.26 7.81
C ILE A 156 5.65 -8.40 8.34
N PRO A 157 6.93 -8.13 8.68
CA PRO A 157 7.79 -9.16 9.25
C PRO A 157 7.28 -9.58 10.62
N LEU A 158 7.18 -10.89 10.86
CA LEU A 158 6.92 -11.41 12.21
C LEU A 158 8.16 -11.20 13.09
N GLN A 159 7.96 -10.85 14.37
CA GLN A 159 9.03 -10.95 15.37
C GLN A 159 9.46 -12.42 15.46
N GLY A 160 10.69 -12.70 14.98
CA GLY A 160 11.22 -14.07 14.93
C GLY A 160 11.56 -14.56 13.53
N GLY A 161 11.43 -13.74 12.50
CA GLY A 161 11.95 -13.97 11.14
C GLY A 161 11.07 -14.79 10.20
N GLY A 162 9.83 -15.08 10.56
CA GLY A 162 8.81 -15.63 9.64
C GLY A 162 8.13 -14.53 8.82
N ALA A 163 7.59 -14.88 7.64
CA ALA A 163 6.69 -13.99 6.91
C ALA A 163 5.32 -14.04 7.60
N SER A 164 4.78 -12.85 7.94
CA SER A 164 3.39 -12.76 8.39
C SER A 164 2.45 -13.05 7.22
N PRO A 165 1.35 -13.79 7.43
CA PRO A 165 0.28 -13.86 6.45
C PRO A 165 -0.43 -12.51 6.26
N ASP A 166 -0.23 -11.56 7.16
CA ASP A 166 -0.87 -10.26 7.12
C ASP A 166 -0.09 -9.30 6.22
N ASN A 167 -0.75 -8.80 5.22
CA ASN A 167 -0.23 -7.81 4.29
C ASN A 167 -0.89 -6.46 4.53
N MET A 168 -0.08 -5.39 4.51
CA MET A 168 -0.61 -4.05 4.29
C MET A 168 -0.98 -3.94 2.80
N LEU A 169 -2.21 -3.58 2.49
CA LEU A 169 -2.73 -3.44 1.12
C LEU A 169 -3.16 -2.00 0.86
N GLY A 170 -3.04 -1.56 -0.40
CA GLY A 170 -3.51 -0.28 -0.90
C GLY A 170 -3.59 -0.24 -2.43
#